data_98f08ea898d863d735267d8006db4dd9
#
_entry.id   98f08ea898d863d735267d8006db4dd9
#
_cell.length_a   1.000
_cell.length_b   1.000
_cell.length_c   1.000
_cell.angle_alpha   90.00
_cell.angle_beta   90.00
_cell.angle_gamma   90.00
#
_symmetry.space_group_name_H-M   'P 1'
#
loop_
_entity.id
_entity.type
_entity.pdbx_description
1 polymer ?
#
loop_
_entity_poly.entity_id
_entity_poly.type
_entity_poly.pdbx_seq_one_letter_code
_entity_poly.pdbx_strand_id
1 'polypeptide(L)'
;MATIPQKLHDVLAGGHNIWVATVGADGTPNVSIKGSGSLLDDEHIYFADLYHKETLENLERDPRVAVGVHDFSRHVAMQVKGHAEILDHGELVDEMKQKLAAVSEKWKLPPVQHVVKVTVESVVDLWPGEHAGEQVA
;
A
#
# COMPACT_ATOMS: atom_id res chain seq x y z
N MET A 1 1.39 16.23 -5.23
CA MET A 1 0.71 15.23 -4.39
C MET A 1 -0.79 15.31 -4.58
N ALA A 2 -1.46 14.20 -4.48
CA ALA A 2 -2.90 14.14 -4.60
C ALA A 2 -3.54 13.83 -3.25
N THR A 3 -4.72 14.38 -3.01
CA THR A 3 -5.49 14.10 -1.80
C THR A 3 -6.24 12.79 -1.94
N ILE A 4 -6.08 11.90 -0.99
CA ILE A 4 -6.73 10.58 -1.00
C ILE A 4 -8.25 10.74 -0.86
N PRO A 5 -9.06 10.17 -1.80
CA PRO A 5 -10.52 10.27 -1.71
C PRO A 5 -11.09 9.66 -0.43
N GLN A 6 -12.19 10.20 0.06
CA GLN A 6 -12.85 9.72 1.28
C GLN A 6 -13.19 8.23 1.24
N LYS A 7 -13.58 7.71 0.08
CA LYS A 7 -13.86 6.28 -0.08
C LYS A 7 -12.68 5.40 0.29
N LEU A 8 -11.45 5.84 -0.02
CA LEU A 8 -10.25 5.10 0.37
C LEU A 8 -9.95 5.25 1.86
N HIS A 9 -10.23 6.40 2.47
CA HIS A 9 -10.13 6.55 3.91
C HIS A 9 -10.98 5.50 4.63
N ASP A 10 -12.22 5.32 4.17
CA ASP A 10 -13.15 4.38 4.78
C ASP A 10 -12.69 2.92 4.65
N VAL A 11 -12.10 2.57 3.52
CA VAL A 11 -11.60 1.21 3.27
C VAL A 11 -10.31 0.94 4.04
N LEU A 12 -9.40 1.90 4.08
CA LEU A 12 -8.07 1.72 4.68
C LEU A 12 -8.05 1.94 6.20
N ALA A 13 -9.12 2.50 6.75
CA ALA A 13 -9.20 2.69 8.20
C ALA A 13 -9.14 1.34 8.93
N GLY A 14 -8.19 1.19 9.85
CA GLY A 14 -8.00 -0.06 10.59
C GLY A 14 -7.23 -1.15 9.84
N GLY A 15 -6.76 -0.88 8.63
CA GLY A 15 -5.99 -1.82 7.84
C GLY A 15 -6.82 -2.59 6.81
N HIS A 16 -6.22 -2.89 5.67
CA HIS A 16 -6.87 -3.58 4.57
C HIS A 16 -5.85 -4.29 3.70
N ASN A 17 -6.27 -5.36 3.04
CA ASN A 17 -5.45 -6.03 2.03
C ASN A 17 -5.31 -5.11 0.83
N ILE A 18 -4.08 -4.94 0.36
CA ILE A 18 -3.79 -4.14 -0.81
C ILE A 18 -2.92 -4.92 -1.79
N TRP A 19 -3.02 -4.58 -3.05
CA TRP A 19 -2.15 -5.09 -4.11
C TRP A 19 -1.09 -4.05 -4.38
N VAL A 20 0.18 -4.47 -4.39
CA VAL A 20 1.31 -3.54 -4.59
C VAL A 20 2.06 -3.95 -5.85
N ALA A 21 2.09 -3.08 -6.84
CA ALA A 21 2.78 -3.29 -8.09
C ALA A 21 4.06 -2.46 -8.13
N THR A 22 5.17 -3.10 -8.49
CA THR A 22 6.49 -2.49 -8.56
C THR A 22 7.17 -2.84 -9.88
N VAL A 23 8.29 -2.19 -10.17
CA VAL A 23 9.03 -2.38 -11.42
C VAL A 23 10.26 -3.25 -11.18
N GLY A 24 10.34 -4.39 -11.85
CA GLY A 24 11.48 -5.30 -11.76
C GLY A 24 12.74 -4.76 -12.43
N ALA A 25 13.87 -5.40 -12.17
CA ALA A 25 15.18 -4.99 -12.67
C ALA A 25 15.24 -4.88 -14.20
N ASP A 26 14.48 -5.74 -14.88
CA ASP A 26 14.40 -5.79 -16.34
C ASP A 26 13.20 -5.04 -16.92
N GLY A 27 12.49 -4.28 -16.07
CA GLY A 27 11.26 -3.59 -16.46
C GLY A 27 10.00 -4.44 -16.34
N THR A 28 10.11 -5.72 -16.00
CA THR A 28 8.95 -6.59 -15.83
C THR A 28 8.13 -6.16 -14.62
N PRO A 29 6.81 -5.99 -14.76
CA PRO A 29 5.97 -5.65 -13.62
C PRO A 29 5.91 -6.78 -12.60
N ASN A 30 5.87 -6.41 -11.32
CA ASN A 30 5.72 -7.35 -10.21
C ASN A 30 4.53 -6.90 -9.35
N VAL A 31 3.73 -7.85 -8.89
CA VAL A 31 2.62 -7.55 -7.99
C VAL A 31 2.66 -8.48 -6.78
N SER A 32 2.39 -7.93 -5.60
CA SER A 32 2.27 -8.70 -4.37
C SER A 32 1.08 -8.22 -3.56
N ILE A 33 0.61 -9.06 -2.63
CA ILE A 33 -0.47 -8.70 -1.72
C ILE A 33 0.14 -8.38 -0.36
N LYS A 34 -0.27 -7.25 0.23
CA LYS A 34 0.12 -6.85 1.58
C LYS A 34 -1.15 -6.74 2.43
N GLY A 35 -1.18 -7.47 3.55
CA GLY A 35 -2.35 -7.46 4.44
C GLY A 35 -2.41 -6.25 5.36
N SER A 36 -1.38 -5.43 5.39
CA SER A 36 -1.22 -4.34 6.34
C SER A 36 -1.43 -2.94 5.75
N GLY A 37 -2.08 -2.85 4.59
CA GLY A 37 -2.35 -1.56 3.96
C GLY A 37 -3.10 -0.62 4.90
N SER A 38 -2.55 0.57 5.13
CA SER A 38 -3.07 1.52 6.12
C SER A 38 -2.98 2.94 5.63
N LEU A 39 -3.86 3.78 6.14
CA LEU A 39 -3.87 5.20 5.87
C LEU A 39 -3.02 5.92 6.91
N LEU A 40 -2.11 6.77 6.45
CA LEU A 40 -1.31 7.61 7.35
C LEU A 40 -1.95 8.99 7.51
N ASP A 41 -2.26 9.63 6.40
CA ASP A 41 -2.87 10.95 6.34
C ASP A 41 -3.55 11.14 4.98
N ASP A 42 -3.94 12.36 4.64
CA ASP A 42 -4.65 12.65 3.38
C ASP A 42 -3.82 12.43 2.12
N GLU A 43 -2.51 12.24 2.25
CA GLU A 43 -1.59 12.16 1.12
C GLU A 43 -0.71 10.92 1.10
N HIS A 44 -0.78 10.10 2.17
CA HIS A 44 0.12 8.96 2.34
C HIS A 44 -0.61 7.71 2.79
N ILE A 45 -0.23 6.60 2.20
CA ILE A 45 -0.58 5.26 2.68
C ILE A 45 0.70 4.53 3.05
N TYR A 46 0.60 3.50 3.88
CA TYR A 46 1.77 2.74 4.29
C TYR A 46 1.41 1.27 4.53
N PHE A 47 2.42 0.42 4.45
CA PHE A 47 2.27 -1.01 4.71
C PHE A 47 3.58 -1.59 5.22
N ALA A 48 3.49 -2.75 5.88
CA ALA A 48 4.68 -3.48 6.33
C ALA A 48 5.19 -4.41 5.24
N ASP A 49 6.51 -4.55 5.17
CA ASP A 49 7.16 -5.61 4.40
C ASP A 49 7.90 -6.53 5.38
N LEU A 50 7.51 -7.81 5.41
CA LEU A 50 8.02 -8.75 6.41
C LEU A 50 9.22 -9.57 5.93
N TYR A 51 9.38 -9.75 4.63
CA TYR A 51 10.31 -10.74 4.09
C TYR A 51 11.46 -10.16 3.27
N HIS A 52 11.54 -8.88 3.05
CA HIS A 52 12.58 -8.24 2.23
C HIS A 52 12.83 -9.02 0.93
N LYS A 53 11.77 -9.18 0.14
CA LYS A 53 11.86 -9.87 -1.15
C LYS A 53 11.71 -8.91 -2.32
N GLU A 54 11.27 -9.42 -3.45
CA GLU A 54 11.24 -8.69 -4.71
C GLU A 54 10.60 -7.30 -4.64
N THR A 55 9.51 -7.15 -3.89
CA THR A 55 8.84 -5.84 -3.74
C THR A 55 9.82 -4.80 -3.18
N LEU A 56 10.49 -5.13 -2.09
CA LEU A 56 11.41 -4.20 -1.43
C LEU A 56 12.64 -3.93 -2.31
N GLU A 57 13.20 -4.97 -2.92
CA GLU A 57 14.33 -4.84 -3.83
C GLU A 57 13.98 -3.94 -5.03
N ASN A 58 12.78 -4.12 -5.59
CA ASN A 58 12.30 -3.29 -6.68
C ASN A 58 12.18 -1.83 -6.27
N LEU A 59 11.60 -1.57 -5.09
CA LEU A 59 11.42 -0.20 -4.59
C LEU A 59 12.74 0.48 -4.22
N GLU A 60 13.74 -0.26 -3.77
CA GLU A 60 15.08 0.28 -3.53
C GLU A 60 15.70 0.79 -4.83
N ARG A 61 15.44 0.12 -5.94
CA ARG A 61 15.98 0.47 -7.25
C ARG A 61 15.12 1.51 -7.97
N ASP A 62 13.79 1.40 -7.87
CA ASP A 62 12.83 2.26 -8.56
C ASP A 62 11.67 2.53 -7.61
N PRO A 63 11.52 3.75 -7.07
CA PRO A 63 10.50 4.03 -6.06
C PRO A 63 9.07 4.15 -6.60
N ARG A 64 8.87 4.05 -7.92
CA ARG A 64 7.52 4.11 -8.50
C ARG A 64 6.71 2.89 -8.06
N VAL A 65 5.47 3.14 -7.65
CA VAL A 65 4.59 2.12 -7.11
C VAL A 65 3.15 2.38 -7.52
N ALA A 66 2.41 1.31 -7.76
CA ALA A 66 0.96 1.38 -7.91
C ALA A 66 0.34 0.48 -6.85
N VAL A 67 -0.71 0.98 -6.21
CA VAL A 67 -1.42 0.25 -5.16
C VAL A 67 -2.87 0.07 -5.58
N GLY A 68 -3.31 -1.18 -5.65
CA GLY A 68 -4.70 -1.51 -5.90
C GLY A 68 -5.43 -1.71 -4.58
N VAL A 69 -6.55 -1.02 -4.41
CA VAL A 69 -7.40 -1.13 -3.22
C VAL A 69 -8.80 -1.46 -3.67
N HIS A 70 -9.40 -2.53 -3.13
CA HIS A 70 -10.78 -2.82 -3.44
C HIS A 70 -11.53 -3.35 -2.24
N ASP A 71 -12.84 -3.06 -2.22
CA ASP A 71 -13.78 -3.58 -1.25
C ASP A 71 -15.14 -3.67 -1.95
N PHE A 72 -15.53 -4.90 -2.29
CA PHE A 72 -16.79 -5.12 -3.00
C PHE A 72 -18.01 -4.70 -2.18
N SER A 73 -17.98 -4.88 -0.87
CA SER A 73 -19.10 -4.50 -0.01
C SER A 73 -19.36 -2.99 0.00
N ARG A 74 -18.32 -2.20 -0.23
CA ARG A 74 -18.40 -0.73 -0.29
C ARG A 74 -18.45 -0.19 -1.72
N HIS A 75 -18.42 -1.07 -2.72
CA HIS A 75 -18.35 -0.68 -4.14
C HIS A 75 -17.14 0.22 -4.43
N VAL A 76 -15.99 -0.13 -3.89
CA VAL A 76 -14.73 0.60 -4.09
C VAL A 76 -13.71 -0.28 -4.79
N ALA A 77 -13.13 0.24 -5.86
CA ALA A 77 -11.96 -0.30 -6.52
C ALA A 77 -11.19 0.88 -7.09
N MET A 78 -9.99 1.12 -6.58
CA MET A 78 -9.18 2.27 -6.99
C MET A 78 -7.72 1.88 -7.16
N GLN A 79 -7.04 2.55 -8.08
CA GLN A 79 -5.61 2.44 -8.24
C GLN A 79 -4.95 3.74 -7.81
N VAL A 80 -4.04 3.61 -6.86
CA VAL A 80 -3.23 4.73 -6.39
C VAL A 80 -1.86 4.61 -7.05
N LYS A 81 -1.36 5.68 -7.63
CA LYS A 81 0.01 5.76 -8.14
C LYS A 81 0.79 6.76 -7.33
N GLY A 82 2.03 6.44 -7.05
CA GLY A 82 2.89 7.30 -6.28
C GLY A 82 4.32 6.81 -6.25
N HIS A 83 5.06 7.31 -5.27
CA HIS A 83 6.42 6.85 -5.02
C HIS A 83 6.59 6.46 -3.57
N ALA A 84 7.47 5.50 -3.35
CA ALA A 84 7.66 4.85 -2.06
C ALA A 84 8.94 5.29 -1.37
N GLU A 85 8.89 5.36 -0.04
CA GLU A 85 10.05 5.52 0.83
C GLU A 85 10.08 4.32 1.78
N ILE A 86 11.23 3.66 1.88
CA ILE A 86 11.41 2.50 2.74
C ILE A 86 11.97 2.97 4.08
N LEU A 87 11.26 2.63 5.16
CA LEU A 87 11.64 2.99 6.52
C LEU A 87 12.03 1.73 7.31
N ASP A 88 13.17 1.74 7.97
CA ASP A 88 13.64 0.62 8.80
C ASP A 88 13.62 0.95 10.30
N HIS A 89 13.30 2.16 10.66
CA HIS A 89 13.17 2.61 12.04
C HIS A 89 12.22 3.81 12.11
N GLY A 90 11.85 4.20 13.31
CA GLY A 90 11.03 5.36 13.57
C GLY A 90 9.61 5.01 13.99
N GLU A 91 8.79 6.04 14.16
CA GLU A 91 7.46 5.93 14.74
C GLU A 91 6.51 5.03 13.95
N LEU A 92 6.53 5.13 12.63
CA LEU A 92 5.67 4.28 11.78
C LEU A 92 6.06 2.81 11.86
N VAL A 93 7.35 2.52 11.94
CA VAL A 93 7.83 1.14 12.10
C VAL A 93 7.39 0.60 13.46
N ASP A 94 7.53 1.39 14.51
CA ASP A 94 7.14 0.99 15.87
C ASP A 94 5.63 0.76 15.97
N GLU A 95 4.81 1.63 15.38
CA GLU A 95 3.36 1.45 15.33
C GLU A 95 2.97 0.18 14.60
N MET A 96 3.60 -0.10 13.46
CA MET A 96 3.30 -1.30 12.68
C MET A 96 3.71 -2.56 13.42
N LYS A 97 4.83 -2.53 14.14
CA LYS A 97 5.25 -3.65 15.00
C LYS A 97 4.17 -3.96 16.04
N GLN A 98 3.60 -2.95 16.68
CA GLN A 98 2.53 -3.12 17.66
C GLN A 98 1.24 -3.65 17.02
N LYS A 99 0.84 -3.09 15.88
CA LYS A 99 -0.36 -3.52 15.17
C LYS A 99 -0.30 -4.99 14.75
N LEU A 100 0.85 -5.45 14.32
CA LEU A 100 1.01 -6.80 13.78
C LEU A 100 1.53 -7.82 14.78
N ALA A 101 1.82 -7.42 16.01
CA ALA A 101 2.40 -8.32 17.02
C ALA A 101 1.55 -9.58 17.24
N ALA A 102 0.24 -9.43 17.44
CA ALA A 102 -0.66 -10.57 17.66
C ALA A 102 -0.79 -11.45 16.41
N VAL A 103 -0.83 -10.84 15.23
CA VAL A 103 -0.89 -11.56 13.95
C VAL A 103 0.40 -12.32 13.70
N SER A 104 1.53 -11.69 13.94
CA SER A 104 2.85 -12.32 13.78
C SER A 104 3.01 -13.53 14.70
N GLU A 105 2.56 -13.42 15.94
CA GLU A 105 2.60 -14.53 16.89
C GLU A 105 1.68 -15.68 16.45
N LYS A 106 0.43 -15.36 16.09
CA LYS A 106 -0.57 -16.34 15.68
C LYS A 106 -0.16 -17.11 14.43
N TRP A 107 0.37 -16.44 13.44
CA TRP A 107 0.71 -17.01 12.14
C TRP A 107 2.18 -17.35 11.99
N LYS A 108 2.98 -17.15 13.05
CA LYS A 108 4.43 -17.40 13.07
C LYS A 108 5.14 -16.63 11.94
N LEU A 109 4.74 -15.38 11.76
CA LEU A 109 5.36 -14.49 10.78
C LEU A 109 6.60 -13.83 11.38
N PRO A 110 7.59 -13.44 10.57
CA PRO A 110 8.72 -12.69 11.07
C PRO A 110 8.27 -11.32 11.61
N PRO A 111 9.04 -10.72 12.53
CA PRO A 111 8.72 -9.38 13.01
C PRO A 111 8.83 -8.35 11.89
N VAL A 112 8.11 -7.25 12.03
CA VAL A 112 8.19 -6.14 11.10
C VAL A 112 9.57 -5.52 11.15
N GLN A 113 10.25 -5.44 10.00
CA GLN A 113 11.58 -4.82 9.86
C GLN A 113 11.52 -3.54 9.03
N HIS A 114 10.63 -3.51 8.06
CA HIS A 114 10.50 -2.38 7.13
C HIS A 114 9.04 -1.97 6.98
N VAL A 115 8.84 -0.66 6.87
CA VAL A 115 7.55 -0.07 6.49
C VAL A 115 7.78 0.71 5.20
N VAL A 116 6.88 0.54 4.27
CA VAL A 116 6.88 1.31 3.01
C VAL A 116 5.83 2.40 3.12
N LYS A 117 6.27 3.64 2.99
CA LYS A 117 5.42 4.83 2.99
C LYS A 117 5.26 5.30 1.56
N VAL A 118 4.03 5.40 1.09
CA VAL A 118 3.73 5.82 -0.28
C VAL A 118 3.14 7.22 -0.28
N THR A 119 3.80 8.13 -1.00
CA THR A 119 3.24 9.46 -1.29
C THR A 119 2.36 9.35 -2.53
N VAL A 120 1.09 9.68 -2.38
CA VAL A 120 0.09 9.54 -3.44
C VAL A 120 0.22 10.67 -4.44
N GLU A 121 0.37 10.33 -5.72
CA GLU A 121 0.47 11.29 -6.83
C GLU A 121 -0.81 11.37 -7.64
N SER A 122 -1.49 10.24 -7.82
CA SER A 122 -2.79 10.22 -8.52
C SER A 122 -3.61 9.01 -8.08
N VAL A 123 -4.92 9.13 -8.24
CA VAL A 123 -5.87 8.05 -7.95
C VAL A 123 -6.83 7.91 -9.13
N VAL A 124 -7.03 6.67 -9.58
CA VAL A 124 -7.94 6.33 -10.67
C VAL A 124 -9.04 5.43 -10.14
N ASP A 125 -10.29 5.74 -10.47
CA ASP A 125 -11.43 4.90 -10.12
C ASP A 125 -11.51 3.72 -11.10
N LEU A 126 -11.54 2.50 -10.55
CA LEU A 126 -11.62 1.27 -11.34
C LEU A 126 -12.94 0.53 -11.16
N TRP A 127 -13.85 1.03 -10.33
CA TRP A 127 -15.14 0.38 -10.15
C TRP A 127 -15.89 0.32 -11.48
N PRO A 128 -16.41 -0.85 -11.88
CA PRO A 128 -17.10 -0.99 -13.16
C PRO A 128 -18.32 -0.07 -13.25
N GLY A 129 -18.30 0.81 -14.23
CA GLY A 129 -19.39 1.77 -14.43
C GLY A 129 -18.94 2.98 -15.24
N GLU A 130 -19.72 4.03 -15.15
CA GLU A 130 -19.54 5.25 -15.93
C GLU A 130 -18.18 5.93 -15.72
N HIS A 131 -17.67 5.85 -14.50
CA HIS A 131 -16.41 6.53 -14.13
C HIS A 131 -15.18 5.61 -14.16
N ALA A 132 -15.33 4.37 -14.63
CA ALA A 132 -14.21 3.42 -14.66
C ALA A 132 -13.06 3.97 -15.52
N GLY A 133 -11.85 4.04 -14.93
CA GLY A 133 -10.67 4.56 -15.59
C GLY A 133 -10.46 6.07 -15.45
N GLU A 134 -11.38 6.79 -14.81
CA GLU A 134 -11.23 8.24 -14.60
C GLU A 134 -10.31 8.54 -13.42
N GLN A 135 -9.46 9.54 -13.62
CA GLN A 135 -8.64 10.06 -12.53
C GLN A 135 -9.52 10.92 -11.61
N VAL A 136 -9.54 10.57 -10.31
CA VAL A 136 -10.38 11.24 -9.31
C VAL A 136 -9.58 12.03 -8.27
N ALA A 137 -8.26 11.93 -8.37
CA ALA A 137 -7.37 12.74 -7.53
C ALA A 137 -5.96 12.80 -8.12
#